data_09dff4d7b2001a47dfd7d20fda22a2d7
#
_entry.id   09dff4d7b2001a47dfd7d20fda22a2d7
#
_cell.length_a   1.000
_cell.length_b   1.000
_cell.length_c   1.000
_cell.angle_alpha   90.00
_cell.angle_beta   90.00
_cell.angle_gamma   90.00
#
_symmetry.space_group_name_H-M   'P 1'
#
loop_
_entity.id
_entity.type
_entity.pdbx_description
1 polymer ?
#
loop_
_entity_poly.entity_id
_entity_poly.type
_entity_poly.pdbx_seq_one_letter_code
_entity_poly.pdbx_strand_id
1 'polypeptide(L)'
;FLVQFGARRVFLPQIMPDGFVRNTATPLLLRPREFLANARDLVSLKAAVSEQAPRYGEIGVPTTVISGDADKTVSTNIHSRPFVAALPRAKLIVLPGVGHMVQQAAPELVVAEIDTMIAAIGFSWNVAAGK
;
A
#
# COMPACT_ATOMS: atom_id res chain seq x y z
N PHE A 1 -14.50 -7.12 -18.72
CA PHE A 1 -14.43 -5.70 -19.09
C PHE A 1 -14.33 -4.79 -17.85
N LEU A 2 -15.28 -4.90 -16.89
CA LEU A 2 -15.30 -4.08 -15.66
C LEU A 2 -14.04 -4.19 -14.80
N VAL A 3 -13.52 -5.41 -14.59
CA VAL A 3 -12.31 -5.65 -13.80
C VAL A 3 -11.10 -4.95 -14.41
N GLN A 4 -10.92 -5.08 -15.73
CA GLN A 4 -9.80 -4.41 -16.41
C GLN A 4 -9.91 -2.89 -16.35
N PHE A 5 -11.11 -2.35 -16.48
CA PHE A 5 -11.35 -0.92 -16.38
C PHE A 5 -11.02 -0.41 -14.98
N GLY A 6 -11.51 -1.08 -13.94
CA GLY A 6 -11.21 -0.75 -12.54
C GLY A 6 -9.72 -0.85 -12.24
N ALA A 7 -9.07 -1.94 -12.65
CA ALA A 7 -7.64 -2.13 -12.47
C ALA A 7 -6.81 -1.01 -13.14
N ARG A 8 -7.12 -0.65 -14.39
CA ARG A 8 -6.44 0.46 -15.06
C ARG A 8 -6.55 1.79 -14.30
N ARG A 9 -7.71 2.07 -13.71
CA ARG A 9 -7.89 3.31 -12.93
C ARG A 9 -6.98 3.39 -11.71
N VAL A 10 -6.72 2.26 -11.05
CA VAL A 10 -5.84 2.19 -9.89
C VAL A 10 -4.38 2.46 -10.26
N PHE A 11 -3.99 2.16 -11.51
CA PHE A 11 -2.63 2.44 -11.99
C PHE A 11 -2.39 3.90 -12.39
N LEU A 12 -3.44 4.68 -12.66
CA LEU A 12 -3.27 6.05 -13.16
C LEU A 12 -2.42 6.91 -12.21
N PRO A 13 -1.50 7.75 -12.73
CA PRO A 13 -1.24 8.02 -14.15
C PRO A 13 -0.32 7.00 -14.85
N GLN A 14 0.22 6.01 -14.16
CA GLN A 14 1.06 4.96 -14.73
C GLN A 14 0.24 4.02 -15.63
N ILE A 15 0.94 3.34 -16.52
CA ILE A 15 0.35 2.31 -17.39
C ILE A 15 0.32 0.99 -16.61
N MET A 16 -0.84 0.36 -16.58
CA MET A 16 -0.98 -0.98 -16.02
C MET A 16 -0.21 -2.00 -16.87
N PRO A 17 0.65 -2.85 -16.28
CA PRO A 17 1.39 -3.88 -17.01
C PRO A 17 0.46 -4.85 -17.76
N ASP A 18 0.91 -5.30 -18.93
CA ASP A 18 0.18 -6.30 -19.70
C ASP A 18 -0.01 -7.59 -18.92
N GLY A 19 -1.20 -8.15 -19.04
CA GLY A 19 -1.53 -9.38 -18.32
C GLY A 19 -1.73 -9.23 -16.81
N PHE A 20 -1.60 -8.04 -16.23
CA PHE A 20 -1.72 -7.82 -14.77
C PHE A 20 -2.96 -8.50 -14.17
N VAL A 21 -4.13 -8.22 -14.70
CA VAL A 21 -5.40 -8.78 -14.19
C VAL A 21 -5.42 -10.30 -14.19
N ARG A 22 -4.85 -10.91 -15.23
CA ARG A 22 -4.76 -12.38 -15.35
C ARG A 22 -3.73 -12.96 -14.38
N ASN A 23 -2.55 -12.35 -14.32
CA ASN A 23 -1.42 -12.88 -13.54
C ASN A 23 -1.62 -12.70 -12.02
N THR A 24 -2.40 -11.72 -11.60
CA THR A 24 -2.74 -11.48 -10.18
C THR A 24 -4.06 -12.12 -9.76
N ALA A 25 -4.70 -12.88 -10.64
CA ALA A 25 -6.00 -13.51 -10.38
C ALA A 25 -7.07 -12.51 -9.88
N THR A 26 -6.96 -11.23 -10.25
CA THR A 26 -7.90 -10.16 -9.85
C THR A 26 -9.39 -10.51 -10.05
N PRO A 27 -9.81 -11.28 -11.09
CA PRO A 27 -11.21 -11.69 -11.24
C PRO A 27 -11.78 -12.49 -10.07
N LEU A 28 -10.95 -13.10 -9.23
CA LEU A 28 -11.41 -13.82 -8.05
C LEU A 28 -12.12 -12.90 -7.05
N LEU A 29 -11.80 -11.61 -7.05
CA LEU A 29 -12.49 -10.60 -6.23
C LEU A 29 -13.98 -10.46 -6.56
N LEU A 30 -14.39 -10.89 -7.75
CA LEU A 30 -15.80 -10.86 -8.19
C LEU A 30 -16.58 -12.13 -7.82
N ARG A 31 -15.96 -13.10 -7.17
CA ARG A 31 -16.73 -14.22 -6.61
C ARG A 31 -17.74 -13.68 -5.58
N PRO A 32 -18.98 -14.13 -5.57
CA PRO A 32 -20.04 -13.52 -4.76
C PRO A 32 -19.67 -13.37 -3.28
N ARG A 33 -19.02 -14.38 -2.70
CA ARG A 33 -18.59 -14.37 -1.30
C ARG A 33 -17.52 -13.31 -1.03
N GLU A 34 -16.49 -13.28 -1.86
CA GLU A 34 -15.36 -12.33 -1.74
C GLU A 34 -15.82 -10.89 -2.02
N PHE A 35 -16.68 -10.71 -3.01
CA PHE A 35 -17.27 -9.42 -3.31
C PHE A 35 -18.09 -8.87 -2.14
N LEU A 36 -18.95 -9.70 -1.54
CA LEU A 36 -19.77 -9.31 -0.39
C LEU A 36 -18.90 -9.02 0.84
N ALA A 37 -17.85 -9.82 1.09
CA ALA A 37 -16.92 -9.59 2.17
C ALA A 37 -16.23 -8.23 2.00
N ASN A 38 -15.65 -7.98 0.83
CA ASN A 38 -14.98 -6.71 0.50
C ASN A 38 -15.94 -5.51 0.60
N ALA A 39 -17.18 -5.64 0.15
CA ALA A 39 -18.19 -4.59 0.28
C ALA A 39 -18.51 -4.28 1.76
N ARG A 40 -18.61 -5.29 2.61
CA ARG A 40 -18.82 -5.11 4.07
C ARG A 40 -17.64 -4.42 4.72
N ASP A 41 -16.41 -4.80 4.36
CA ASP A 41 -15.19 -4.16 4.88
C ASP A 41 -15.14 -2.68 4.50
N LEU A 42 -15.47 -2.33 3.26
CA LEU A 42 -15.54 -0.93 2.83
C LEU A 42 -16.60 -0.12 3.59
N VAL A 43 -17.75 -0.69 3.87
CA VAL A 43 -18.82 -0.02 4.63
C VAL A 43 -18.39 0.25 6.08
N SER A 44 -17.70 -0.71 6.70
CA SER A 44 -17.24 -0.60 8.11
C SER A 44 -15.95 0.20 8.28
N LEU A 45 -15.17 0.36 7.19
CA LEU A 45 -13.80 0.90 7.23
C LEU A 45 -13.73 2.27 7.92
N LYS A 46 -14.63 3.20 7.60
CA LYS A 46 -14.60 4.55 8.16
C LYS A 46 -14.77 4.54 9.68
N ALA A 47 -15.69 3.75 10.20
CA ALA A 47 -15.92 3.63 11.63
C ALA A 47 -14.72 2.98 12.32
N ALA A 48 -14.20 1.87 11.78
CA ALA A 48 -13.05 1.17 12.31
C ALA A 48 -11.80 2.06 12.35
N VAL A 49 -11.51 2.79 11.28
CA VAL A 49 -10.36 3.70 11.23
C VAL A 49 -10.54 4.87 12.21
N SER A 50 -11.74 5.42 12.36
CA SER A 50 -12.01 6.49 13.33
C SER A 50 -11.79 6.04 14.77
N GLU A 51 -12.08 4.78 15.08
CA GLU A 51 -11.83 4.19 16.40
C GLU A 51 -10.34 3.94 16.64
N GLN A 52 -9.60 3.51 15.61
CA GLN A 52 -8.18 3.21 15.70
C GLN A 52 -7.29 4.46 15.71
N ALA A 53 -7.67 5.50 14.98
CA ALA A 53 -6.84 6.67 14.73
C ALA A 53 -6.30 7.36 16.00
N PRO A 54 -7.06 7.51 17.11
CA PRO A 54 -6.54 8.06 18.36
C PRO A 54 -5.37 7.28 18.96
N ARG A 55 -5.21 6.01 18.58
CA ARG A 55 -4.17 5.11 19.09
C ARG A 55 -2.93 5.03 18.19
N TYR A 56 -2.89 5.74 17.07
CA TYR A 56 -1.72 5.69 16.18
C TYR A 56 -0.42 6.16 16.85
N GLY A 57 -0.51 7.06 17.84
CA GLY A 57 0.65 7.46 18.64
C GLY A 57 1.28 6.35 19.48
N GLU A 58 0.59 5.22 19.69
CA GLU A 58 1.09 4.05 20.41
C GLU A 58 2.00 3.16 19.50
N ILE A 59 2.01 3.41 18.20
CA ILE A 59 2.83 2.64 17.24
C ILE A 59 4.29 3.06 17.39
N GLY A 60 5.04 2.32 18.19
CA GLY A 60 6.44 2.58 18.51
C GLY A 60 7.45 1.98 17.52
N VAL A 61 7.01 1.13 16.60
CA VAL A 61 7.90 0.52 15.60
C VAL A 61 8.31 1.53 14.52
N PRO A 62 9.55 1.45 14.00
CA PRO A 62 9.94 2.24 12.83
C PRO A 62 8.98 1.99 11.66
N THR A 63 8.46 3.06 11.08
CA THR A 63 7.46 2.97 10.02
C THR A 63 7.89 3.84 8.83
N THR A 64 7.90 3.26 7.63
CA THR A 64 8.06 4.02 6.38
C THR A 64 6.76 3.97 5.59
N VAL A 65 6.22 5.13 5.28
CA VAL A 65 5.06 5.28 4.39
C VAL A 65 5.56 5.80 3.04
N ILE A 66 5.24 5.09 1.97
CA ILE A 66 5.57 5.51 0.60
C ILE A 66 4.25 5.79 -0.11
N SER A 67 4.11 6.98 -0.67
CA SER A 67 2.87 7.42 -1.30
C SER A 67 3.15 8.21 -2.57
N GLY A 68 2.27 8.13 -3.56
CA GLY A 68 2.35 8.94 -4.76
C GLY A 68 1.52 10.23 -4.63
N ASP A 69 2.02 11.35 -5.10
CA ASP A 69 1.27 12.63 -5.03
C ASP A 69 0.13 12.73 -6.05
N ALA A 70 0.15 11.87 -7.08
CA ALA A 70 -0.91 11.73 -8.07
C ALA A 70 -1.94 10.65 -7.72
N ASP A 71 -1.88 10.04 -6.53
CA ASP A 71 -2.84 9.04 -6.08
C ASP A 71 -4.23 9.66 -5.86
N LYS A 72 -5.18 9.23 -6.70
CA LYS A 72 -6.60 9.63 -6.62
C LYS A 72 -7.48 8.60 -5.92
N THR A 73 -6.91 7.48 -5.52
CA THR A 73 -7.60 6.41 -4.77
C THR A 73 -7.46 6.64 -3.28
N VAL A 74 -6.21 6.86 -2.82
CA VAL A 74 -5.87 7.17 -1.42
C VAL A 74 -5.01 8.44 -1.41
N SER A 75 -5.64 9.58 -1.17
CA SER A 75 -4.97 10.88 -1.19
C SER A 75 -3.84 10.96 -0.16
N THR A 76 -2.64 11.25 -0.61
CA THR A 76 -1.46 11.48 0.24
C THR A 76 -1.72 12.54 1.31
N ASN A 77 -2.43 13.63 0.95
CA ASN A 77 -2.70 14.73 1.86
C ASN A 77 -3.74 14.38 2.93
N ILE A 78 -4.72 13.54 2.59
CA ILE A 78 -5.82 13.17 3.50
C ILE A 78 -5.42 11.99 4.39
N HIS A 79 -4.61 11.06 3.89
CA HIS A 79 -4.32 9.81 4.58
C HIS A 79 -2.86 9.71 5.03
N SER A 80 -1.90 9.75 4.10
CA SER A 80 -0.50 9.45 4.40
C SER A 80 0.15 10.50 5.32
N ARG A 81 -0.06 11.79 5.04
CA ARG A 81 0.52 12.88 5.85
C ARG A 81 -0.02 12.90 7.28
N PRO A 82 -1.34 12.88 7.52
CA PRO A 82 -1.88 12.84 8.88
C PRO A 82 -1.48 11.56 9.63
N PHE A 83 -1.44 10.41 8.94
CA PHE A 83 -1.01 9.16 9.54
C PHE A 83 0.43 9.25 10.04
N VAL A 84 1.37 9.65 9.18
CA VAL A 84 2.78 9.82 9.58
C VAL A 84 2.95 10.85 10.68
N ALA A 85 2.18 11.95 10.65
CA ALA A 85 2.22 12.96 11.71
C ALA A 85 1.77 12.45 13.08
N ALA A 86 0.93 11.42 13.10
CA ALA A 86 0.44 10.81 14.34
C ALA A 86 1.41 9.76 14.93
N LEU A 87 2.38 9.26 14.16
CA LEU A 87 3.31 8.22 14.57
C LEU A 87 4.63 8.82 15.07
N PRO A 88 5.16 8.36 16.22
CA PRO A 88 6.39 8.91 16.80
C PRO A 88 7.67 8.56 16.02
N ARG A 89 7.65 7.48 15.25
CA ARG A 89 8.82 6.95 14.54
C ARG A 89 8.50 6.62 13.09
N ALA A 90 7.86 7.57 12.39
CA ALA A 90 7.51 7.39 10.99
C ALA A 90 8.20 8.39 10.08
N LYS A 91 8.49 7.95 8.85
CA LYS A 91 8.89 8.83 7.74
C LYS A 91 7.94 8.67 6.57
N LEU A 92 7.76 9.74 5.81
CA LEU A 92 6.97 9.76 4.60
C LEU A 92 7.87 10.00 3.38
N ILE A 93 7.77 9.13 2.39
CA ILE A 93 8.37 9.32 1.07
C ILE A 93 7.22 9.58 0.09
N VAL A 94 7.25 10.75 -0.53
CA VAL A 94 6.24 11.12 -1.54
C VAL A 94 6.89 11.08 -2.92
N LEU A 95 6.32 10.30 -3.82
CA LEU A 95 6.83 10.13 -5.19
C LEU A 95 6.08 11.06 -6.15
N PRO A 96 6.77 12.02 -6.78
CA PRO A 96 6.14 12.94 -7.72
C PRO A 96 5.58 12.23 -8.95
N GLY A 97 4.35 12.57 -9.35
CA GLY A 97 3.70 12.01 -10.52
C GLY A 97 3.31 10.53 -10.41
N VAL A 98 3.46 9.91 -9.24
CA VAL A 98 3.10 8.51 -9.03
C VAL A 98 1.68 8.40 -8.45
N GLY A 99 0.94 7.41 -8.93
CA GLY A 99 -0.42 7.09 -8.47
C GLY A 99 -0.43 6.07 -7.33
N HIS A 100 -1.53 5.29 -7.29
CA HIS A 100 -1.80 4.37 -6.18
C HIS A 100 -0.87 3.14 -6.14
N MET A 101 -0.39 2.69 -7.30
CA MET A 101 0.42 1.46 -7.40
C MET A 101 1.91 1.74 -7.25
N VAL A 102 2.31 2.32 -6.12
CA VAL A 102 3.69 2.71 -5.81
C VAL A 102 4.68 1.55 -5.99
N GLN A 103 4.32 0.36 -5.53
CA GLN A 103 5.17 -0.84 -5.62
C GLN A 103 5.38 -1.31 -7.07
N GLN A 104 4.54 -0.89 -8.00
CA GLN A 104 4.70 -1.15 -9.42
C GLN A 104 5.45 -0.02 -10.13
N ALA A 105 5.34 1.20 -9.62
CA ALA A 105 5.96 2.38 -10.20
C ALA A 105 7.43 2.54 -9.77
N ALA A 106 7.77 2.11 -8.55
CA ALA A 106 9.11 2.27 -7.97
C ALA A 106 9.49 1.05 -7.12
N PRO A 107 9.56 -0.16 -7.69
CA PRO A 107 9.85 -1.39 -6.94
C PRO A 107 11.22 -1.36 -6.27
N GLU A 108 12.23 -0.78 -6.91
CA GLU A 108 13.59 -0.68 -6.36
C GLU A 108 13.63 0.17 -5.10
N LEU A 109 12.86 1.26 -5.06
CA LEU A 109 12.75 2.09 -3.86
C LEU A 109 12.08 1.32 -2.71
N VAL A 110 11.01 0.59 -3.00
CA VAL A 110 10.31 -0.22 -1.98
C VAL A 110 11.27 -1.26 -1.39
N VAL A 111 12.02 -1.95 -2.23
CA VAL A 111 13.03 -2.94 -1.78
C VAL A 111 14.13 -2.26 -0.96
N ALA A 112 14.69 -1.16 -1.42
CA ALA A 112 15.73 -0.43 -0.71
C ALA A 112 15.28 0.07 0.68
N GLU A 113 14.01 0.49 0.80
CA GLU A 113 13.43 0.86 2.10
C GLU A 113 13.26 -0.35 3.04
N ILE A 114 12.86 -1.49 2.50
CA ILE A 114 12.79 -2.75 3.26
C ILE A 114 14.18 -3.13 3.78
N ASP A 115 15.20 -3.12 2.92
CA ASP A 115 16.57 -3.45 3.29
C ASP A 115 17.12 -2.49 4.36
N THR A 116 16.82 -1.19 4.22
CA THR A 116 17.17 -0.17 5.20
C THR A 116 16.54 -0.46 6.57
N MET A 117 15.27 -0.84 6.59
CA MET A 117 14.56 -1.18 7.82
C MET A 117 15.10 -2.47 8.46
N ILE A 118 15.38 -3.49 7.67
CA ILE A 118 15.98 -4.74 8.12
C ILE A 118 17.35 -4.47 8.78
N ALA A 119 18.19 -3.68 8.14
CA ALA A 119 19.49 -3.30 8.67
C ALA A 119 19.37 -2.52 10.00
N ALA A 120 18.39 -1.62 10.10
CA ALA A 120 18.19 -0.81 11.30
C ALA A 120 17.73 -1.60 12.53
N ILE A 121 17.08 -2.75 12.36
CA ILE A 121 16.68 -3.65 13.46
C ILE A 121 17.70 -4.74 13.77
N GLY A 122 18.88 -4.74 13.09
CA GLY A 122 19.94 -5.73 13.28
C GLY A 122 19.56 -7.14 12.84
N PHE A 123 18.55 -7.29 12.00
CA PHE A 123 18.13 -8.57 11.46
C PHE A 123 19.04 -8.96 10.29
N SER A 124 19.81 -10.04 10.45
CA SER A 124 20.55 -10.64 9.33
C SER A 124 19.80 -11.88 8.84
N TRP A 125 19.37 -11.86 7.59
CA TRP A 125 18.83 -13.05 6.93
C TRP A 125 19.99 -13.97 6.58
N ASN A 126 20.30 -14.96 7.44
CA ASN A 126 21.17 -16.06 7.05
C ASN A 126 20.38 -16.97 6.10
N VAL A 127 20.50 -16.73 4.80
CA VAL A 127 20.18 -17.76 3.80
C VAL A 127 21.22 -18.86 4.00
N ALA A 128 20.90 -19.85 4.83
CA ALA A 128 21.65 -21.08 4.84
C ALA A 128 21.64 -21.61 3.40
N ALA A 129 22.78 -21.55 2.73
CA ALA A 129 22.95 -22.10 1.41
C ALA A 129 22.62 -23.60 1.52
N GLY A 130 21.43 -23.96 1.09
CA GLY A 130 21.04 -25.33 0.89
C GLY A 130 21.94 -25.91 -0.21
N LYS A 131 22.84 -26.80 0.19
CA LYS A 131 23.56 -27.69 -0.72
C LYS A 131 22.58 -28.68 -1.34
#